data_39451b122755dc6e4ec02adddcbd7cfc
#
_entry.id   39451b122755dc6e4ec02adddcbd7cfc
#
_cell.length_a   1.000
_cell.length_b   1.000
_cell.length_c   1.000
_cell.angle_alpha   90.00
_cell.angle_beta   90.00
_cell.angle_gamma   90.00
#
_symmetry.space_group_name_H-M   'P 1'
#
loop_
_entity.id
_entity.type
_entity.pdbx_description
1 polymer ?
#
loop_
_entity_poly.entity_id
_entity_poly.type
_entity_poly.pdbx_seq_one_letter_code
_entity_poly.pdbx_strand_id
1 'polypeptide(L)'
;MNHKGFTLIELMIVVAIIGILAAVAIPQYQNYVARTQVAEGLSLASGAKTALAEYYNTNGEFLNNASLSGAAARHEALGLAEPTDISGKYVMKVKAAKNDGMIVVTFKSVADGVHKDVAEKEFRLIPDASEGSISWRCACGLSGACTSSQLLEKYLPSSCL
;
A
#
# COMPACT_ATOMS: atom_id res chain seq x y z
N MET A 1 39.01 -8.95 45.73
CA MET A 1 37.96 -8.46 44.79
C MET A 1 36.70 -9.30 45.00
N ASN A 2 35.62 -8.71 45.58
CA ASN A 2 34.37 -9.44 45.80
C ASN A 2 33.56 -9.50 44.47
N HIS A 3 33.59 -10.62 43.81
CA HIS A 3 32.68 -10.88 42.70
C HIS A 3 31.31 -11.25 43.28
N LYS A 4 30.36 -10.33 43.26
CA LYS A 4 28.97 -10.62 43.55
C LYS A 4 28.41 -11.34 42.32
N GLY A 5 28.18 -12.65 42.43
CA GLY A 5 27.54 -13.43 41.36
C GLY A 5 26.07 -13.09 41.24
N PHE A 6 25.53 -13.16 40.01
CA PHE A 6 24.09 -13.01 39.71
C PHE A 6 23.31 -14.22 40.26
N THR A 7 22.18 -13.96 40.89
CA THR A 7 21.34 -15.06 41.41
C THR A 7 20.51 -15.64 40.24
N LEU A 8 20.22 -16.94 40.33
CA LEU A 8 19.40 -17.61 39.32
C LEU A 8 17.99 -17.01 39.22
N ILE A 9 17.44 -16.59 40.35
CA ILE A 9 16.11 -15.98 40.41
C ILE A 9 16.07 -14.60 39.74
N GLU A 10 17.12 -13.78 39.85
CA GLU A 10 17.22 -12.49 39.18
C GLU A 10 17.22 -12.68 37.63
N LEU A 11 17.94 -13.70 37.16
CA LEU A 11 17.94 -14.02 35.74
C LEU A 11 16.57 -14.50 35.26
N MET A 12 15.90 -15.37 36.04
CA MET A 12 14.57 -15.90 35.70
C MET A 12 13.52 -14.78 35.58
N ILE A 13 13.53 -13.82 36.51
CA ILE A 13 12.57 -12.68 36.47
C ILE A 13 12.81 -11.84 35.21
N VAL A 14 14.06 -11.56 34.88
CA VAL A 14 14.42 -10.74 33.70
C VAL A 14 13.94 -11.40 32.41
N VAL A 15 14.23 -12.70 32.22
CA VAL A 15 13.78 -13.39 30.99
C VAL A 15 12.27 -13.53 30.91
N ALA A 16 11.58 -13.67 32.05
CA ALA A 16 10.12 -13.69 32.11
C ALA A 16 9.52 -12.35 31.65
N ILE A 17 10.06 -11.22 32.15
CA ILE A 17 9.60 -9.87 31.73
C ILE A 17 9.88 -9.64 30.24
N ILE A 18 11.07 -9.98 29.75
CA ILE A 18 11.42 -9.86 28.32
C ILE A 18 10.46 -10.70 27.48
N GLY A 19 10.13 -11.93 27.91
CA GLY A 19 9.19 -12.79 27.20
C GLY A 19 7.80 -12.18 27.07
N ILE A 20 7.27 -11.56 28.12
CA ILE A 20 5.97 -10.89 28.11
C ILE A 20 6.01 -9.67 27.17
N LEU A 21 7.06 -8.85 27.25
CA LEU A 21 7.20 -7.67 26.40
C LEU A 21 7.34 -8.06 24.92
N ALA A 22 8.14 -9.08 24.61
CA ALA A 22 8.34 -9.58 23.28
C ALA A 22 7.04 -10.13 22.64
N ALA A 23 6.21 -10.81 23.43
CA ALA A 23 4.93 -11.36 22.97
C ALA A 23 3.99 -10.27 22.43
N VAL A 24 4.04 -9.06 22.94
CA VAL A 24 3.24 -7.91 22.47
C VAL A 24 3.98 -7.13 21.38
N ALA A 25 5.29 -6.93 21.53
CA ALA A 25 6.08 -6.08 20.64
C ALA A 25 6.22 -6.65 19.23
N ILE A 26 6.44 -7.97 19.09
CA ILE A 26 6.68 -8.60 17.79
C ILE A 26 5.49 -8.44 16.82
N PRO A 27 4.24 -8.77 17.19
CA PRO A 27 3.11 -8.60 16.26
C PRO A 27 2.84 -7.14 15.91
N GLN A 28 3.08 -6.20 16.81
CA GLN A 28 2.94 -4.77 16.51
C GLN A 28 4.01 -4.29 15.53
N TYR A 29 5.25 -4.76 15.68
CA TYR A 29 6.31 -4.47 14.73
C TYR A 29 5.99 -5.01 13.33
N GLN A 30 5.45 -6.22 13.22
CA GLN A 30 5.03 -6.80 11.94
C GLN A 30 3.91 -5.96 11.28
N ASN A 31 2.92 -5.51 12.03
CA ASN A 31 1.89 -4.61 11.52
C ASN A 31 2.45 -3.27 11.04
N TYR A 32 3.41 -2.71 11.77
CA TYR A 32 4.09 -1.48 11.38
C TYR A 32 4.87 -1.65 10.07
N VAL A 33 5.65 -2.73 9.94
CA VAL A 33 6.38 -3.05 8.71
C VAL A 33 5.43 -3.21 7.52
N ALA A 34 4.32 -3.93 7.69
CA ALA A 34 3.33 -4.08 6.63
C ALA A 34 2.75 -2.73 6.17
N ARG A 35 2.41 -1.84 7.10
CA ARG A 35 1.90 -0.49 6.80
C ARG A 35 2.93 0.39 6.09
N THR A 36 4.21 0.32 6.46
CA THR A 36 5.27 1.09 5.80
C THR A 36 5.48 0.64 4.36
N GLN A 37 5.36 -0.66 4.08
CA GLN A 37 5.41 -1.19 2.71
C GLN A 37 4.21 -0.70 1.88
N VAL A 38 3.02 -0.63 2.46
CA VAL A 38 1.84 -0.09 1.77
C VAL A 38 1.97 1.42 1.53
N ALA A 39 2.59 2.16 2.45
CA ALA A 39 2.86 3.58 2.28
C ALA A 39 3.81 3.89 1.11
N GLU A 40 4.78 2.99 0.81
CA GLU A 40 5.59 3.10 -0.42
C GLU A 40 4.70 3.10 -1.66
N GLY A 41 3.71 2.20 -1.73
CA GLY A 41 2.78 2.14 -2.85
C GLY A 41 1.96 3.41 -3.02
N LEU A 42 1.54 4.03 -1.92
CA LEU A 42 0.82 5.31 -1.96
C LEU A 42 1.72 6.45 -2.47
N SER A 43 2.98 6.45 -2.05
CA SER A 43 3.98 7.43 -2.53
C SER A 43 4.23 7.29 -4.02
N LEU A 44 4.42 6.08 -4.54
CA LEU A 44 4.62 5.81 -5.98
C LEU A 44 3.37 6.16 -6.82
N ALA A 45 2.19 6.02 -6.24
CA ALA A 45 0.94 6.39 -6.92
C ALA A 45 0.72 7.90 -7.05
N SER A 46 1.52 8.75 -6.39
CA SER A 46 1.32 10.21 -6.39
C SER A 46 1.41 10.81 -7.79
N GLY A 47 2.37 10.36 -8.62
CA GLY A 47 2.47 10.80 -10.02
C GLY A 47 1.23 10.47 -10.85
N ALA A 48 0.69 9.26 -10.68
CA ALA A 48 -0.53 8.85 -11.36
C ALA A 48 -1.77 9.64 -10.89
N LYS A 49 -1.83 10.01 -9.59
CA LYS A 49 -2.89 10.90 -9.07
C LYS A 49 -2.85 12.27 -9.75
N THR A 50 -1.66 12.86 -9.87
CA THR A 50 -1.49 14.17 -10.50
C THR A 50 -1.88 14.12 -11.97
N ALA A 51 -1.38 13.15 -12.73
CA ALA A 51 -1.69 13.00 -14.16
C ALA A 51 -3.19 12.80 -14.43
N LEU A 52 -3.86 11.98 -13.59
CA LEU A 52 -5.31 11.77 -13.70
C LEU A 52 -6.11 13.02 -13.32
N ALA A 53 -5.64 13.78 -12.33
CA ALA A 53 -6.28 15.05 -11.96
C ALA A 53 -6.14 16.10 -13.06
N GLU A 54 -4.97 16.22 -13.70
CA GLU A 54 -4.74 17.09 -14.85
C GLU A 54 -5.61 16.71 -16.05
N TYR A 55 -5.69 15.39 -16.32
CA TYR A 55 -6.55 14.88 -17.38
C TYR A 55 -8.02 15.23 -17.13
N TYR A 56 -8.51 15.02 -15.90
CA TYR A 56 -9.88 15.36 -15.51
C TYR A 56 -10.17 16.86 -15.64
N ASN A 57 -9.25 17.70 -15.17
CA ASN A 57 -9.42 19.17 -15.27
C ASN A 57 -9.47 19.67 -16.71
N THR A 58 -8.82 18.95 -17.64
CA THR A 58 -8.78 19.33 -19.05
C THR A 58 -9.98 18.79 -19.82
N ASN A 59 -10.43 17.57 -19.53
CA ASN A 59 -11.44 16.85 -20.31
C ASN A 59 -12.82 16.82 -19.63
N GLY A 60 -12.92 17.18 -18.35
CA GLY A 60 -14.17 17.15 -17.58
C GLY A 60 -14.57 15.74 -17.10
N GLU A 61 -13.83 14.71 -17.48
CA GLU A 61 -14.07 13.31 -17.11
C GLU A 61 -12.76 12.56 -16.88
N PHE A 62 -12.78 11.52 -16.07
CA PHE A 62 -11.64 10.61 -15.97
C PHE A 62 -11.50 9.78 -17.24
N LEU A 63 -10.24 9.36 -17.49
CA LEU A 63 -9.92 8.56 -18.67
C LEU A 63 -10.83 7.33 -18.75
N ASN A 64 -11.82 7.41 -19.63
CA ASN A 64 -12.80 6.35 -19.86
C ASN A 64 -12.31 5.43 -20.97
N ASN A 65 -12.51 4.16 -20.80
CA ASN A 65 -11.76 3.08 -21.45
C ASN A 65 -12.37 2.53 -22.73
N ALA A 66 -13.38 3.18 -23.28
CA ALA A 66 -13.99 2.71 -24.54
C ALA A 66 -12.98 2.66 -25.71
N SER A 67 -11.92 3.47 -25.67
CA SER A 67 -10.93 3.59 -26.75
C SER A 67 -9.53 3.06 -26.43
N LEU A 68 -9.19 2.75 -25.15
CA LEU A 68 -7.84 2.39 -24.72
C LEU A 68 -7.78 1.00 -24.07
N SER A 69 -7.44 -0.01 -24.85
CA SER A 69 -7.57 -1.43 -24.47
C SER A 69 -6.46 -1.98 -23.55
N GLY A 70 -5.49 -1.18 -23.10
CA GLY A 70 -4.37 -1.65 -22.28
C GLY A 70 -3.94 -0.69 -21.20
N ALA A 71 -3.26 -1.15 -20.15
CA ALA A 71 -2.70 -0.28 -19.13
C ALA A 71 -1.59 0.63 -19.68
N ALA A 72 -0.75 0.10 -20.59
CA ALA A 72 0.28 0.86 -21.28
C ALA A 72 -0.31 2.03 -22.09
N ALA A 73 -1.32 1.78 -22.93
CA ALA A 73 -1.98 2.83 -23.70
C ALA A 73 -2.62 3.92 -22.83
N ARG A 74 -3.14 3.55 -21.65
CA ARG A 74 -3.65 4.55 -20.69
C ARG A 74 -2.53 5.37 -20.06
N HIS A 75 -1.40 4.73 -19.72
CA HIS A 75 -0.23 5.43 -19.19
C HIS A 75 0.35 6.40 -20.24
N GLU A 76 0.45 5.99 -21.50
CA GLU A 76 0.86 6.86 -22.60
C GLU A 76 -0.05 8.08 -22.75
N ALA A 77 -1.38 7.87 -22.73
CA ALA A 77 -2.37 8.96 -22.80
C ALA A 77 -2.30 9.94 -21.61
N LEU A 78 -1.80 9.48 -20.46
CA LEU A 78 -1.60 10.29 -19.27
C LEU A 78 -0.18 10.87 -19.16
N GLY A 79 0.71 10.57 -20.11
CA GLY A 79 2.13 10.97 -20.03
C GLY A 79 2.89 10.28 -18.90
N LEU A 80 2.45 9.11 -18.47
CA LEU A 80 3.08 8.30 -17.42
C LEU A 80 4.04 7.26 -18.03
N ALA A 81 5.06 6.88 -17.27
CA ALA A 81 5.89 5.72 -17.60
C ALA A 81 5.06 4.44 -17.63
N GLU A 82 5.58 3.39 -18.25
CA GLU A 82 4.95 2.06 -18.24
C GLU A 82 4.60 1.61 -16.81
N PRO A 83 3.48 0.88 -16.61
CA PRO A 83 3.07 0.46 -15.27
C PRO A 83 4.13 -0.28 -14.47
N THR A 84 4.98 -1.06 -15.13
CA THR A 84 6.08 -1.84 -14.52
C THR A 84 7.31 -0.99 -14.20
N ASP A 85 7.47 0.15 -14.85
CA ASP A 85 8.56 1.09 -14.59
C ASP A 85 8.27 1.95 -13.36
N ILE A 86 6.98 2.12 -13.03
CA ILE A 86 6.56 2.71 -11.76
C ILE A 86 6.57 1.62 -10.69
N SER A 87 7.75 1.24 -10.25
CA SER A 87 8.00 0.17 -9.27
C SER A 87 8.91 0.64 -8.15
N GLY A 88 8.93 -0.10 -7.05
CA GLY A 88 9.75 0.23 -5.88
C GLY A 88 10.38 -1.00 -5.25
N LYS A 89 10.82 -0.87 -4.01
CA LYS A 89 11.41 -1.99 -3.27
C LYS A 89 10.38 -3.10 -3.06
N TYR A 90 9.17 -2.74 -2.61
CA TYR A 90 8.10 -3.69 -2.28
C TYR A 90 6.96 -3.66 -3.31
N VAL A 91 6.88 -2.62 -4.11
CA VAL A 91 5.84 -2.44 -5.15
C VAL A 91 6.30 -3.01 -6.47
N MET A 92 5.50 -3.87 -7.07
CA MET A 92 5.75 -4.48 -8.37
C MET A 92 5.41 -3.51 -9.50
N LYS A 93 4.26 -2.84 -9.41
CA LYS A 93 3.77 -1.89 -10.42
C LYS A 93 2.68 -0.98 -9.88
N VAL A 94 2.54 0.18 -10.52
CA VAL A 94 1.40 1.08 -10.36
C VAL A 94 0.75 1.26 -11.72
N LYS A 95 -0.56 1.06 -11.83
CA LYS A 95 -1.28 1.18 -13.10
C LYS A 95 -2.54 2.04 -12.98
N ALA A 96 -2.80 2.89 -13.95
CA ALA A 96 -4.09 3.48 -14.19
C ALA A 96 -5.06 2.38 -14.64
N ALA A 97 -6.14 2.17 -13.87
CA ALA A 97 -7.09 1.09 -14.13
C ALA A 97 -8.10 1.47 -15.24
N LYS A 98 -8.89 0.50 -15.60
CA LYS A 98 -9.86 0.59 -16.69
C LYS A 98 -11.05 1.49 -16.39
N ASN A 99 -11.40 1.68 -15.13
CA ASN A 99 -12.64 2.33 -14.72
C ASN A 99 -12.34 3.64 -13.99
N ASP A 100 -12.95 4.71 -14.47
CA ASP A 100 -13.17 5.97 -13.76
C ASP A 100 -11.96 6.59 -13.03
N GLY A 101 -10.78 6.56 -13.65
CA GLY A 101 -9.56 7.17 -13.09
C GLY A 101 -8.95 6.43 -11.89
N MET A 102 -9.38 5.20 -11.64
CA MET A 102 -8.86 4.37 -10.55
C MET A 102 -7.38 4.01 -10.76
N ILE A 103 -6.59 4.06 -9.69
CA ILE A 103 -5.19 3.60 -9.68
C ILE A 103 -5.12 2.28 -8.93
N VAL A 104 -4.37 1.33 -9.45
CA VAL A 104 -4.11 0.03 -8.80
C VAL A 104 -2.63 -0.11 -8.53
N VAL A 105 -2.29 -0.37 -7.28
CA VAL A 105 -0.94 -0.68 -6.80
C VAL A 105 -0.86 -2.16 -6.49
N THR A 106 0.11 -2.85 -7.07
CA THR A 106 0.34 -4.29 -6.87
C THR A 106 1.69 -4.50 -6.18
N PHE A 107 1.73 -5.32 -5.15
CA PHE A 107 2.94 -5.64 -4.39
C PHE A 107 3.67 -6.86 -4.96
N LYS A 108 4.99 -6.91 -4.69
CA LYS A 108 5.86 -8.05 -5.01
C LYS A 108 5.57 -9.24 -4.10
N SER A 109 6.31 -10.33 -4.31
CA SER A 109 6.19 -11.56 -3.55
C SER A 109 6.91 -11.48 -2.18
N VAL A 110 6.67 -12.50 -1.33
CA VAL A 110 7.40 -12.66 -0.06
C VAL A 110 8.91 -12.83 -0.30
N ALA A 111 9.32 -13.44 -1.42
CA ALA A 111 10.72 -13.63 -1.77
C ALA A 111 11.47 -12.28 -1.95
N ASP A 112 10.75 -11.22 -2.29
CA ASP A 112 11.28 -9.86 -2.43
C ASP A 112 11.31 -9.07 -1.10
N GLY A 113 11.03 -9.72 0.02
CA GLY A 113 11.01 -9.12 1.36
C GLY A 113 9.70 -8.41 1.71
N VAL A 114 8.63 -8.66 0.96
CA VAL A 114 7.31 -8.14 1.27
C VAL A 114 6.67 -8.93 2.42
N HIS A 115 6.01 -8.23 3.33
CA HIS A 115 5.29 -8.87 4.43
C HIS A 115 4.21 -9.84 3.90
N LYS A 116 4.11 -11.04 4.48
CA LYS A 116 3.21 -12.12 4.02
C LYS A 116 1.76 -11.70 3.77
N ASP A 117 1.25 -10.76 4.59
CA ASP A 117 -0.13 -10.29 4.46
C ASP A 117 -0.31 -9.17 3.43
N VAL A 118 0.79 -8.69 2.82
CA VAL A 118 0.82 -7.66 1.77
C VAL A 118 1.26 -8.25 0.43
N ALA A 119 2.12 -9.27 0.46
CA ALA A 119 2.71 -9.89 -0.72
C ALA A 119 1.66 -10.36 -1.72
N GLU A 120 1.91 -10.06 -3.02
CA GLU A 120 1.06 -10.40 -4.18
C GLU A 120 -0.36 -9.83 -4.12
N LYS A 121 -0.61 -8.93 -3.16
CA LYS A 121 -1.90 -8.25 -3.03
C LYS A 121 -1.88 -6.90 -3.72
N GLU A 122 -3.08 -6.34 -3.87
CA GLU A 122 -3.24 -5.00 -4.43
C GLU A 122 -4.19 -4.15 -3.58
N PHE A 123 -3.99 -2.84 -3.64
CA PHE A 123 -4.98 -1.86 -3.21
C PHE A 123 -5.25 -0.86 -4.33
N ARG A 124 -6.34 -0.13 -4.17
CA ARG A 124 -6.85 0.79 -5.17
C ARG A 124 -7.03 2.17 -4.59
N LEU A 125 -6.76 3.17 -5.42
CA LEU A 125 -7.11 4.56 -5.17
C LEU A 125 -8.26 4.91 -6.09
N ILE A 126 -9.39 5.27 -5.49
CA ILE A 126 -10.62 5.62 -6.21
C ILE A 126 -10.78 7.13 -6.11
N PRO A 127 -10.80 7.86 -7.24
CA PRO A 127 -11.02 9.28 -7.22
C PRO A 127 -12.50 9.59 -6.97
N ASP A 128 -12.74 10.71 -6.32
CA ASP A 128 -14.05 11.33 -6.18
C ASP A 128 -13.94 12.81 -6.53
N ALA A 129 -14.68 13.23 -7.54
CA ALA A 129 -14.70 14.61 -8.05
C ALA A 129 -16.04 15.31 -7.79
N SER A 130 -16.88 14.81 -6.90
CA SER A 130 -18.25 15.27 -6.68
C SER A 130 -18.32 16.68 -6.07
N GLU A 131 -17.29 17.13 -5.35
CA GLU A 131 -17.29 18.40 -4.61
C GLU A 131 -16.40 19.51 -5.24
N GLY A 132 -16.10 19.42 -6.53
CA GLY A 132 -15.29 20.42 -7.24
C GLY A 132 -13.78 20.32 -6.98
N SER A 133 -13.34 19.44 -6.12
CA SER A 133 -11.96 19.02 -5.94
C SER A 133 -11.86 17.49 -6.01
N ILE A 134 -10.73 17.00 -6.53
CA ILE A 134 -10.53 15.54 -6.62
C ILE A 134 -9.99 15.03 -5.29
N SER A 135 -10.80 14.27 -4.57
CA SER A 135 -10.38 13.49 -3.41
C SER A 135 -10.05 12.05 -3.78
N TRP A 136 -9.27 11.36 -2.97
CA TRP A 136 -8.80 10.00 -3.24
C TRP A 136 -9.08 9.09 -2.06
N ARG A 137 -9.91 8.09 -2.26
CA ARG A 137 -10.20 7.07 -1.26
C ARG A 137 -9.43 5.78 -1.55
N CYS A 138 -8.86 5.16 -0.53
CA CYS A 138 -8.25 3.83 -0.67
C CYS A 138 -9.30 2.73 -0.50
N ALA A 139 -9.17 1.70 -1.30
CA ALA A 139 -10.01 0.51 -1.24
C ALA A 139 -9.19 -0.76 -1.48
N CYS A 140 -9.59 -1.84 -0.85
CA CYS A 140 -8.97 -3.16 -1.08
C CYS A 140 -9.51 -3.80 -2.36
N GLY A 141 -10.75 -3.51 -2.75
CA GLY A 141 -11.43 -4.09 -3.92
C GLY A 141 -12.28 -3.08 -4.68
N LEU A 142 -12.90 -3.52 -5.77
CA LEU A 142 -13.77 -2.67 -6.61
C LEU A 142 -14.99 -2.15 -5.85
N SER A 143 -15.54 -2.95 -4.95
CA SER A 143 -16.73 -2.62 -4.15
C SER A 143 -16.41 -1.96 -2.80
N GLY A 144 -15.14 -1.68 -2.52
CA GLY A 144 -14.71 -1.17 -1.21
C GLY A 144 -14.59 -2.23 -0.12
N ALA A 145 -15.14 -3.42 -0.30
CA ALA A 145 -15.03 -4.52 0.66
C ALA A 145 -13.68 -5.24 0.53
N CYS A 146 -12.99 -5.44 1.65
CA CYS A 146 -11.72 -6.16 1.72
C CYS A 146 -11.98 -7.65 1.93
N THR A 147 -11.64 -8.47 0.96
CA THR A 147 -11.69 -9.93 1.06
C THR A 147 -10.33 -10.51 1.51
N SER A 148 -10.30 -11.76 1.93
CA SER A 148 -9.07 -12.43 2.39
C SER A 148 -7.96 -12.52 1.33
N SER A 149 -8.32 -12.46 0.04
CA SER A 149 -7.38 -12.44 -1.09
C SER A 149 -6.85 -11.03 -1.42
N GLN A 150 -7.37 -10.00 -0.77
CA GLN A 150 -6.99 -8.61 -0.98
C GLN A 150 -6.21 -8.07 0.22
N LEU A 151 -5.62 -6.88 0.08
CA LEU A 151 -4.96 -6.20 1.19
C LEU A 151 -5.99 -5.87 2.27
N LEU A 152 -5.72 -6.25 3.52
CA LEU A 152 -6.61 -5.95 4.64
C LEU A 152 -6.59 -4.45 4.96
N GLU A 153 -7.76 -3.89 5.29
CA GLU A 153 -7.95 -2.48 5.61
C GLU A 153 -7.03 -1.97 6.72
N LYS A 154 -6.74 -2.80 7.73
CA LYS A 154 -5.81 -2.47 8.83
C LYS A 154 -4.40 -2.08 8.39
N TYR A 155 -4.00 -2.44 7.17
CA TYR A 155 -2.69 -2.10 6.59
C TYR A 155 -2.74 -0.85 5.70
N LEU A 156 -3.92 -0.35 5.35
CA LEU A 156 -4.06 0.90 4.62
C LEU A 156 -3.60 2.08 5.49
N PRO A 157 -2.91 3.07 4.91
CA PRO A 157 -2.56 4.29 5.62
C PRO A 157 -3.80 5.09 6.05
N SER A 158 -3.72 5.73 7.21
CA SER A 158 -4.82 6.58 7.71
C SER A 158 -5.14 7.78 6.81
N SER A 159 -4.20 8.20 5.98
CA SER A 159 -4.40 9.23 4.94
C SER A 159 -5.29 8.79 3.78
N CYS A 160 -5.72 7.54 3.79
CA CYS A 160 -6.53 6.90 2.77
C CYS A 160 -7.95 6.53 3.23
N LEU A 161 -8.19 6.62 4.53
CA LEU A 161 -9.44 6.17 5.16
C LEU A 161 -10.39 7.33 5.39
#